data_d7db288f33005c37c2c1c405cb318106
#
_entry.id   d7db288f33005c37c2c1c405cb318106
#
_cell.length_a   1.000
_cell.length_b   1.000
_cell.length_c   1.000
_cell.angle_alpha   90.00
_cell.angle_beta   90.00
_cell.angle_gamma   90.00
#
_symmetry.space_group_name_H-M   'P 1'
#
loop_
_entity.id
_entity.type
_entity.pdbx_description
1 polymer ?
#
loop_
_entity_poly.entity_id
_entity_poly.type
_entity_poly.pdbx_seq_one_letter_code
_entity_poly.pdbx_strand_id
1 'polypeptide(L)'
;MKKFSLIFIALSFVLLFLCCGNNNEAHRYSSTAADRDTIESFGVDGQFAIYKCIGKELDLFDAKNEHSIDMISDYKEIEPYVYTIGKKGYTKLNYASGNIIQSNDLNKFSTNDKDIFEDLNK
;
A
#
# COMPACT_ATOMS: atom_id res chain seq x y z
N MET A 1 17.86 10.53 -49.40
CA MET A 1 16.44 10.43 -49.01
C MET A 1 16.15 9.31 -48.02
N LYS A 2 16.81 8.16 -48.12
CA LYS A 2 16.59 7.05 -47.16
C LYS A 2 17.07 7.35 -45.74
N LYS A 3 18.04 8.25 -45.54
CA LYS A 3 18.52 8.67 -44.23
C LYS A 3 17.52 9.57 -43.49
N PHE A 4 16.72 10.34 -44.17
CA PHE A 4 15.69 11.20 -43.55
C PHE A 4 14.52 10.41 -43.01
N SER A 5 14.14 9.32 -43.66
CA SER A 5 13.05 8.46 -43.23
C SER A 5 13.37 7.73 -41.93
N LEU A 6 14.61 7.30 -41.76
CA LEU A 6 15.08 6.63 -40.54
C LEU A 6 15.10 7.57 -39.32
N ILE A 7 15.50 8.83 -39.54
CA ILE A 7 15.53 9.84 -38.46
C ILE A 7 14.11 10.18 -38.02
N PHE A 8 13.17 10.24 -38.95
CA PHE A 8 11.77 10.51 -38.66
C PHE A 8 11.11 9.38 -37.85
N ILE A 9 11.42 8.14 -38.18
CA ILE A 9 10.94 6.96 -37.47
C ILE A 9 11.53 6.90 -36.05
N ALA A 10 12.81 7.20 -35.90
CA ALA A 10 13.45 7.25 -34.61
C ALA A 10 12.89 8.36 -33.70
N LEU A 11 12.61 9.52 -34.27
CA LEU A 11 12.01 10.63 -33.55
C LEU A 11 10.57 10.33 -33.13
N SER A 12 9.80 9.66 -33.99
CA SER A 12 8.45 9.21 -33.69
C SER A 12 8.43 8.18 -32.56
N PHE A 13 9.43 7.30 -32.53
CA PHE A 13 9.56 6.27 -31.49
C PHE A 13 9.92 6.87 -30.13
N VAL A 14 10.76 7.89 -30.10
CA VAL A 14 11.13 8.61 -28.87
C VAL A 14 9.94 9.39 -28.32
N LEU A 15 9.12 10.00 -29.16
CA LEU A 15 7.91 10.67 -28.75
C LEU A 15 6.86 9.71 -28.16
N LEU A 16 6.75 8.52 -28.72
CA LEU A 16 5.85 7.49 -28.17
C LEU A 16 6.33 7.01 -26.79
N PHE A 17 7.63 6.91 -26.58
CA PHE A 17 8.20 6.55 -25.28
C PHE A 17 7.95 7.64 -24.21
N LEU A 18 8.07 8.88 -24.58
CA LEU A 18 7.79 10.01 -23.68
C LEU A 18 6.31 10.12 -23.30
N CYS A 19 5.42 9.80 -24.21
CA CYS A 19 3.97 9.77 -23.91
C CYS A 19 3.60 8.61 -22.98
N CYS A 20 4.25 7.47 -23.06
CA CYS A 20 4.03 6.36 -22.15
C CYS A 20 4.59 6.64 -20.75
N GLY A 21 5.69 7.41 -20.64
CA GLY A 21 6.28 7.80 -19.37
C GLY A 21 5.40 8.76 -18.55
N ASN A 22 4.67 9.62 -19.21
CA ASN A 22 3.80 10.60 -18.55
C ASN A 22 2.54 9.98 -17.94
N ASN A 23 2.12 8.85 -18.41
CA ASN A 23 0.96 8.16 -17.86
C ASN A 23 1.24 7.52 -16.49
N ASN A 24 2.50 7.33 -16.14
CA ASN A 24 2.88 6.74 -14.86
C ASN A 24 2.78 7.71 -13.67
N GLU A 25 2.82 9.00 -13.92
CA GLU A 25 2.71 10.01 -12.86
C GLU A 25 1.30 10.15 -12.29
N ALA A 26 0.29 9.77 -13.05
CA ALA A 26 -1.09 9.83 -12.62
C ALA A 26 -1.54 8.59 -11.85
N HIS A 27 -0.73 7.56 -11.78
CA HIS A 27 -1.10 6.33 -11.08
C HIS A 27 -0.77 6.44 -9.60
N ARG A 28 -1.73 6.89 -8.85
CA ARG A 28 -1.87 6.43 -7.48
C ARG A 28 -2.11 4.93 -7.55
N TYR A 29 -1.51 4.18 -6.66
CA TYR A 29 -1.71 2.74 -6.53
C TYR A 29 -3.16 2.43 -6.15
N SER A 30 -4.11 2.62 -7.07
CA SER A 30 -5.51 2.56 -6.69
C SER A 30 -6.44 1.92 -7.72
N SER A 31 -5.91 1.32 -8.75
CA SER A 31 -6.74 0.88 -9.87
C SER A 31 -7.82 -0.14 -9.49
N THR A 32 -7.55 -0.99 -8.50
CA THR A 32 -8.52 -1.97 -8.02
C THR A 32 -9.28 -1.52 -6.78
N ALA A 33 -8.82 -0.45 -6.17
CA ALA A 33 -9.39 0.09 -4.96
C ALA A 33 -10.40 1.22 -5.21
N ALA A 34 -10.56 1.64 -6.47
CA ALA A 34 -11.45 2.75 -6.83
C ALA A 34 -12.91 2.54 -6.41
N ASP A 35 -13.34 1.28 -6.29
CA ASP A 35 -14.69 0.90 -5.90
C ASP A 35 -14.83 0.62 -4.39
N ARG A 36 -13.77 0.80 -3.62
CA ARG A 36 -13.77 0.57 -2.17
C ARG A 36 -13.66 1.89 -1.42
N ASP A 37 -14.40 1.99 -0.33
CA ASP A 37 -14.29 3.13 0.58
C ASP A 37 -12.95 3.12 1.30
N THR A 38 -12.07 4.06 0.95
CA THR A 38 -10.81 4.25 1.64
C THR A 38 -11.05 4.97 2.95
N ILE A 39 -10.68 4.33 4.06
CA ILE A 39 -10.76 4.94 5.39
C ILE A 39 -9.54 5.80 5.62
N GLU A 40 -8.34 5.26 5.34
CA GLU A 40 -7.08 5.92 5.58
C GLU A 40 -6.00 5.41 4.64
N SER A 41 -5.05 6.26 4.28
CA SER A 41 -3.91 5.91 3.42
C SER A 41 -2.61 6.26 4.12
N PHE A 42 -1.58 5.45 3.88
CA PHE A 42 -0.27 5.59 4.50
C PHE A 42 0.85 5.43 3.47
N GLY A 43 1.99 6.06 3.75
CA GLY A 43 3.17 5.93 2.93
C GLY A 43 3.16 6.81 1.69
N VAL A 44 4.20 6.64 0.87
CA VAL A 44 4.39 7.43 -0.36
C VAL A 44 3.30 7.09 -1.36
N ASP A 45 2.63 8.10 -1.88
CA ASP A 45 1.54 7.99 -2.85
C ASP A 45 0.36 7.09 -2.40
N GLY A 46 0.23 6.90 -1.09
CA GLY A 46 -0.81 6.04 -0.54
C GLY A 46 -0.57 4.56 -0.83
N GLN A 47 0.68 4.12 -0.78
CA GLN A 47 1.04 2.72 -1.04
C GLN A 47 0.24 1.75 -0.19
N PHE A 48 0.01 2.08 1.07
CA PHE A 48 -0.78 1.27 1.99
C PHE A 48 -2.07 1.98 2.31
N ALA A 49 -3.14 1.23 2.44
CA ALA A 49 -4.44 1.81 2.74
C ALA A 49 -5.30 0.85 3.56
N ILE A 50 -6.24 1.42 4.29
CA ILE A 50 -7.29 0.66 4.95
C ILE A 50 -8.58 0.94 4.22
N TYR A 51 -9.19 -0.13 3.69
CA TYR A 51 -10.45 -0.08 2.98
C TYR A 51 -11.57 -0.68 3.83
N LYS A 52 -12.75 -0.10 3.71
CA LYS A 52 -13.95 -0.67 4.31
C LYS A 52 -14.49 -1.76 3.39
N CYS A 53 -14.63 -2.96 3.94
CA CYS A 53 -15.25 -4.08 3.28
C CYS A 53 -16.73 -4.20 3.64
N ILE A 54 -17.43 -5.14 3.02
CA ILE A 54 -18.82 -5.45 3.36
C ILE A 54 -18.85 -5.96 4.81
N GLY A 55 -19.71 -5.37 5.64
CA GLY A 55 -19.80 -5.67 7.07
C GLY A 55 -18.92 -4.74 7.91
N LYS A 56 -18.37 -5.27 9.00
CA LYS A 56 -17.50 -4.52 9.94
C LYS A 56 -16.01 -4.71 9.68
N GLU A 57 -15.66 -5.55 8.72
CA GLU A 57 -14.27 -5.88 8.44
C GLU A 57 -13.61 -4.75 7.65
N LEU A 58 -12.33 -4.54 7.96
CA LEU A 58 -11.44 -3.62 7.26
C LEU A 58 -10.36 -4.42 6.55
N ASP A 59 -9.86 -3.91 5.44
CA ASP A 59 -8.78 -4.52 4.68
C ASP A 59 -7.54 -3.62 4.73
N LEU A 60 -6.48 -4.10 5.38
CA LEU A 60 -5.18 -3.49 5.29
C LEU A 60 -4.51 -3.97 4.00
N PHE A 61 -4.34 -3.07 3.05
CA PHE A 61 -4.00 -3.39 1.68
C PHE A 61 -2.70 -2.71 1.25
N ASP A 62 -1.86 -3.46 0.54
CA ASP A 62 -0.70 -2.93 -0.16
C ASP A 62 -1.08 -2.67 -1.62
N ALA A 63 -1.34 -1.41 -1.94
CA ALA A 63 -1.79 -1.03 -3.26
C ALA A 63 -0.69 -1.12 -4.32
N LYS A 64 0.58 -0.99 -3.93
CA LYS A 64 1.72 -1.12 -4.85
C LYS A 64 1.87 -2.54 -5.36
N ASN A 65 1.77 -3.52 -4.45
CA ASN A 65 1.91 -4.94 -4.77
C ASN A 65 0.56 -5.63 -5.00
N GLU A 66 -0.53 -4.87 -4.91
CA GLU A 66 -1.90 -5.31 -5.20
C GLU A 66 -2.32 -6.56 -4.41
N HIS A 67 -2.08 -6.55 -3.09
CA HIS A 67 -2.54 -7.64 -2.23
C HIS A 67 -2.98 -7.15 -0.86
N SER A 68 -3.89 -7.90 -0.25
CA SER A 68 -4.31 -7.70 1.14
C SER A 68 -3.21 -8.19 2.08
N ILE A 69 -2.82 -7.35 3.02
CA ILE A 69 -1.89 -7.73 4.09
C ILE A 69 -2.64 -8.52 5.15
N ASP A 70 -3.79 -8.02 5.58
CA ASP A 70 -4.66 -8.69 6.54
C ASP A 70 -6.08 -8.08 6.52
N MET A 71 -7.06 -8.91 6.83
CA MET A 71 -8.40 -8.45 7.19
C MET A 71 -8.39 -8.12 8.67
N ILE A 72 -8.60 -6.87 9.01
CA ILE A 72 -8.38 -6.35 10.37
C ILE A 72 -9.67 -5.93 11.06
N SER A 73 -9.66 -6.01 12.38
CA SER A 73 -10.76 -5.53 13.24
C SER A 73 -10.47 -4.17 13.85
N ASP A 74 -9.20 -3.84 14.05
CA ASP A 74 -8.79 -2.58 14.65
C ASP A 74 -7.37 -2.19 14.21
N TYR A 75 -7.07 -0.89 14.30
CA TYR A 75 -5.75 -0.38 13.94
C TYR A 75 -5.42 0.91 14.68
N LYS A 76 -4.14 1.22 14.75
CA LYS A 76 -3.63 2.48 15.29
C LYS A 76 -2.40 2.91 14.51
N GLU A 77 -2.38 4.17 14.09
CA GLU A 77 -1.18 4.78 13.50
C GLU A 77 -0.33 5.46 14.58
N ILE A 78 0.95 5.10 14.59
CA ILE A 78 2.00 5.83 15.32
C ILE A 78 3.14 6.00 14.31
N GLU A 79 3.18 7.13 13.65
CA GLU A 79 4.11 7.40 12.54
C GLU A 79 5.54 6.95 12.87
N PRO A 80 6.22 6.18 12.00
CA PRO A 80 5.83 5.72 10.67
C PRO A 80 5.15 4.33 10.66
N TYR A 81 4.54 3.93 11.75
CA TYR A 81 3.98 2.59 11.92
C TYR A 81 2.45 2.59 11.92
N VAL A 82 1.91 1.51 11.39
CA VAL A 82 0.52 1.12 11.59
C VAL A 82 0.50 -0.23 12.31
N TYR A 83 -0.20 -0.27 13.43
CA TYR A 83 -0.41 -1.47 14.23
C TYR A 83 -1.82 -1.96 13.99
N THR A 84 -1.97 -3.24 13.64
CA THR A 84 -3.28 -3.81 13.38
C THR A 84 -3.50 -5.14 14.08
N ILE A 85 -4.75 -5.43 14.39
CA ILE A 85 -5.22 -6.72 14.88
C ILE A 85 -6.21 -7.25 13.85
N GLY A 86 -6.00 -8.48 13.40
CA GLY A 86 -6.83 -9.07 12.37
C GLY A 86 -6.77 -10.59 12.34
N LYS A 87 -7.21 -11.17 11.23
CA LYS A 87 -7.28 -12.62 11.04
C LYS A 87 -5.92 -13.31 11.11
N LYS A 88 -4.87 -12.61 10.69
CA LYS A 88 -3.49 -13.11 10.75
C LYS A 88 -2.78 -12.78 12.06
N GLY A 89 -3.51 -12.27 13.05
CA GLY A 89 -2.98 -11.91 14.35
C GLY A 89 -2.60 -10.44 14.44
N TYR A 90 -1.38 -10.17 14.87
CA TYR A 90 -0.83 -8.83 15.08
C TYR A 90 0.07 -8.44 13.92
N THR A 91 -0.10 -7.23 13.41
CA THR A 91 0.75 -6.71 12.33
C THR A 91 1.30 -5.34 12.70
N LYS A 92 2.61 -5.19 12.56
CA LYS A 92 3.29 -3.91 12.64
C LYS A 92 3.85 -3.59 11.26
N LEU A 93 3.29 -2.59 10.62
CA LEU A 93 3.70 -2.12 9.30
C LEU A 93 4.49 -0.83 9.46
N ASN A 94 5.73 -0.80 8.96
CA ASN A 94 6.44 0.44 8.74
C ASN A 94 6.14 0.92 7.31
N TYR A 95 5.27 1.89 7.16
CA TYR A 95 4.87 2.34 5.83
C TYR A 95 5.91 3.22 5.13
N ALA A 96 6.92 3.70 5.83
CA ALA A 96 8.03 4.40 5.22
C ALA A 96 9.01 3.44 4.53
N SER A 97 9.30 2.30 5.15
CA SER A 97 10.22 1.29 4.63
C SER A 97 9.54 0.14 3.90
N GLY A 98 8.26 -0.09 4.18
CA GLY A 98 7.52 -1.25 3.69
C GLY A 98 7.72 -2.52 4.51
N ASN A 99 8.47 -2.47 5.61
CA ASN A 99 8.72 -3.63 6.47
C ASN A 99 7.47 -4.02 7.25
N ILE A 100 7.19 -5.31 7.28
CA ILE A 100 6.04 -5.87 7.98
C ILE A 100 6.52 -6.95 8.95
N ILE A 101 6.07 -6.85 10.20
CA ILE A 101 6.18 -7.92 11.20
C ILE A 101 4.76 -8.38 11.48
N GLN A 102 4.50 -9.67 11.28
CA GLN A 102 3.19 -10.25 11.46
C GLN A 102 3.30 -11.59 12.19
N SER A 103 2.55 -11.73 13.27
CA SER A 103 2.56 -12.95 14.07
C SER A 103 1.30 -13.06 14.93
N ASN A 104 0.87 -14.27 15.19
CA ASN A 104 -0.15 -14.57 16.20
C ASN A 104 0.40 -14.48 17.64
N ASP A 105 1.70 -14.47 17.79
CA ASP A 105 2.37 -14.49 19.09
C ASP A 105 2.90 -13.09 19.43
N LEU A 106 2.34 -12.47 20.47
CA LEU A 106 2.77 -11.17 20.96
C LEU A 106 4.24 -11.16 21.41
N ASN A 107 4.80 -12.30 21.80
CA ASN A 107 6.19 -12.40 22.22
C ASN A 107 7.20 -12.17 21.08
N LYS A 108 6.72 -12.14 19.82
CA LYS A 108 7.54 -11.78 18.68
C LYS A 108 7.76 -10.28 18.55
N PHE A 109 7.08 -9.48 19.36
CA PHE A 109 7.15 -8.03 19.36
C PHE A 109 7.88 -7.47 20.57
N SER A 110 8.40 -6.25 20.47
CA SER A 110 9.00 -5.56 21.60
C SER A 110 7.97 -5.27 22.69
N THR A 111 8.44 -4.98 23.90
CA THR A 111 7.55 -4.62 25.02
C THR A 111 6.67 -3.43 24.69
N ASN A 112 7.24 -2.41 24.04
CA ASN A 112 6.49 -1.23 23.62
C ASN A 112 5.39 -1.58 22.60
N ASP A 113 5.71 -2.43 21.63
CA ASP A 113 4.74 -2.88 20.62
C ASP A 113 3.61 -3.70 21.27
N LYS A 114 3.95 -4.57 22.22
CA LYS A 114 2.94 -5.34 22.97
C LYS A 114 1.94 -4.43 23.67
N ASP A 115 2.41 -3.38 24.32
CA ASP A 115 1.55 -2.42 25.01
C ASP A 115 0.59 -1.74 24.05
N ILE A 116 1.05 -1.41 22.85
CA ILE A 116 0.23 -0.83 21.81
C ILE A 116 -0.87 -1.79 21.35
N PHE A 117 -0.51 -3.06 21.11
CA PHE A 117 -1.48 -4.08 20.71
C PHE A 117 -2.49 -4.39 21.82
N GLU A 118 -2.05 -4.43 23.06
CA GLU A 118 -2.95 -4.63 24.20
C GLU A 118 -3.95 -3.50 24.34
N ASP A 119 -3.52 -2.28 24.09
CA ASP A 119 -4.38 -1.10 24.07
C ASP A 119 -5.44 -1.17 22.97
N LEU A 120 -5.07 -1.66 21.79
CA LEU A 120 -5.99 -1.87 20.69
C LEU A 120 -7.06 -2.94 21.00
N ASN A 121 -6.71 -3.92 21.81
CA ASN A 121 -7.59 -5.05 22.13
C ASN A 121 -8.61 -4.73 23.25
N LYS A 122 -8.54 -3.55 23.81
CA LYS A 122 -9.52 -3.06 24.77
C LYS A 122 -10.72 -2.48 24.04
#